data_50c34a5f6513bed7f9a9c0e1961004e9
#
_entry.id   50c34a5f6513bed7f9a9c0e1961004e9
#
_cell.length_a   1.000
_cell.length_b   1.000
_cell.length_c   1.000
_cell.angle_alpha   90.00
_cell.angle_beta   90.00
_cell.angle_gamma   90.00
#
_symmetry.space_group_name_H-M   'P 1'
#
loop_
_entity.id
_entity.type
_entity.pdbx_description
1 polymer ?
#
loop_
_entity_poly.entity_id
_entity_poly.type
_entity_poly.pdbx_seq_one_letter_code
_entity_poly.pdbx_strand_id
1 'polypeptide(L)' 'MIDYIKGTIVDLSPAELILENNGIGYRILISLQTFQALQEKKDAKVFIFHYLR' A
#
# COMPACT_ATOMS: atom_id res chain seq x y z
N MET A 1 -17.26 2.64 0.25
CA MET A 1 -16.83 1.23 0.24
C MET A 1 -15.34 1.15 0.59
N ILE A 2 -14.99 0.23 1.45
CA ILE A 2 -13.60 -0.01 1.81
C ILE A 2 -13.15 -1.33 1.21
N ASP A 3 -12.12 -1.26 0.41
CA ASP A 3 -11.48 -2.45 -0.13
C ASP A 3 -10.06 -2.52 0.39
N TYR A 4 -9.38 -3.57 0.02
CA TYR A 4 -7.99 -3.72 0.40
C TYR A 4 -7.19 -4.25 -0.76
N ILE A 5 -5.88 -4.06 -0.68
CA ILE A 5 -4.94 -4.67 -1.60
C ILE A 5 -3.84 -5.32 -0.79
N LYS A 6 -3.45 -6.51 -1.20
CA LYS A 6 -2.42 -7.28 -0.54
C LYS A 6 -1.34 -7.60 -1.55
N GLY A 7 -0.09 -7.40 -1.18
CA GLY A 7 0.99 -7.67 -2.10
C GLY A 7 2.35 -7.52 -1.46
N THR A 8 3.37 -7.59 -2.29
CA THR A 8 4.75 -7.46 -1.88
C THR A 8 5.15 -5.98 -1.94
N ILE A 9 5.83 -5.52 -0.90
CA ILE A 9 6.31 -4.14 -0.86
C ILE A 9 7.52 -4.03 -1.78
N VAL A 10 7.38 -3.24 -2.84
CA VAL A 10 8.45 -2.99 -3.80
C VAL A 10 9.21 -1.73 -3.42
N ASP A 11 8.49 -0.72 -2.97
CA ASP A 11 9.10 0.55 -2.57
C ASP A 11 8.24 1.17 -1.49
N LEU A 12 8.88 1.86 -0.57
CA LEU A 12 8.20 2.46 0.57
C LEU A 12 8.84 3.80 0.89
N SER A 13 8.03 4.84 0.91
CA SER A 13 8.46 6.17 1.30
C SER A 13 7.45 6.75 2.28
N PRO A 14 7.76 7.88 2.94
CA PRO A 14 6.87 8.41 3.97
C PRO A 14 5.46 8.75 3.52
N ALA A 15 5.24 8.94 2.23
CA ALA A 15 3.93 9.31 1.72
C ALA A 15 3.38 8.31 0.71
N GLU A 16 4.19 7.35 0.25
CA GLU A 16 3.79 6.44 -0.83
C GLU A 16 4.27 5.04 -0.57
N LEU A 17 3.47 4.10 -1.04
CA LEU A 17 3.78 2.68 -1.00
C LEU A 17 3.56 2.12 -2.40
N ILE A 18 4.51 1.33 -2.88
CA ILE A 18 4.33 0.58 -4.12
C ILE A 18 4.21 -0.89 -3.76
N LEU A 19 3.04 -1.45 -4.01
CA LEU A 19 2.79 -2.87 -3.81
C LEU A 19 2.71 -3.57 -5.14
N GLU A 20 3.27 -4.76 -5.20
CA GLU A 20 3.16 -5.60 -6.38
C GLU A 20 2.22 -6.76 -6.09
N ASN A 21 1.25 -6.94 -6.98
CA ASN A 21 0.31 -8.04 -6.90
C ASN A 21 0.13 -8.59 -8.29
N ASN A 22 0.45 -9.87 -8.49
CA ASN A 22 0.36 -10.54 -9.78
C ASN A 22 1.09 -9.80 -10.90
N GLY A 23 2.26 -9.26 -10.60
CA GLY A 23 3.06 -8.58 -11.59
C GLY A 23 2.64 -7.15 -11.87
N ILE A 24 1.67 -6.63 -11.14
CA ILE A 24 1.20 -5.26 -11.30
C ILE A 24 1.61 -4.44 -10.08
N GLY A 25 2.24 -3.30 -10.31
CA GLY A 25 2.63 -2.39 -9.24
C GLY A 25 1.54 -1.35 -8.99
N TYR A 26 1.14 -1.23 -7.74
CA TYR A 26 0.13 -0.26 -7.33
C TYR A 26 0.76 0.80 -6.48
N ARG A 27 0.57 2.06 -6.86
CA ARG A 27 1.02 3.19 -6.06
C ARG A 27 -0.11 3.61 -5.12
N ILE A 28 0.18 3.61 -3.83
CA ILE A 28 -0.82 3.89 -2.81
C ILE A 28 -0.31 5.01 -1.93
N LEU A 29 -1.14 6.02 -1.72
CA LEU A 29 -0.80 7.09 -0.79
C LEU A 29 -1.08 6.60 0.63
N ILE A 30 -0.11 6.80 1.51
CA ILE A 30 -0.21 6.32 2.88
C ILE A 30 0.12 7.44 3.87
N SER A 31 -0.27 7.22 5.11
CA SER A 31 0.08 8.13 6.20
C SER A 31 1.47 7.81 6.73
N LEU A 32 2.02 8.74 7.49
CA LEU A 32 3.30 8.53 8.15
C LEU A 32 3.24 7.36 9.12
N GLN A 33 2.12 7.20 9.81
CA GLN A 33 1.93 6.07 10.72
C GLN A 33 2.00 4.74 9.98
N THR A 34 1.36 4.66 8.82
CA THR A 34 1.40 3.45 8.00
C THR A 34 2.82 3.18 7.52
N PHE A 35 3.53 4.23 7.10
CA PHE A 35 4.92 4.10 6.69
C PHE A 35 5.76 3.48 7.81
N GLN A 36 5.62 4.00 9.02
CA GLN A 36 6.38 3.50 10.16
C GLN A 36 6.06 2.04 10.46
N ALA A 37 4.79 1.66 10.33
CA ALA A 37 4.35 0.30 10.60
C ALA A 37 4.87 -0.69 9.57
N LEU A 38 5.16 -0.24 8.35
CA LEU A 38 5.55 -1.12 7.27
C LEU A 38 7.05 -1.20 7.02
N GLN A 39 7.85 -0.43 7.75
CA GLN A 39 9.29 -0.29 7.45
C GLN A 39 10.06 -1.60 7.45
N GLU A 40 9.68 -2.56 8.28
CA GLU A 40 10.40 -3.81 8.38
C GLU A 40 9.65 -4.99 7.77
N LYS A 41 8.60 -4.69 6.99
CA LYS A 41 7.78 -5.74 6.40
C LYS A 41 8.09 -5.90 4.93
N LYS A 42 7.94 -7.13 4.44
CA LYS A 42 8.12 -7.43 3.03
C LYS A 42 6.80 -7.46 2.30
N ASP A 43 5.74 -7.78 3.01
CA ASP A 43 4.39 -7.86 2.46
C ASP A 43 3.47 -6.96 3.25
N ALA A 44 2.42 -6.52 2.63
CA ALA A 44 1.44 -5.69 3.32
C ALA A 44 0.05 -5.91 2.77
N LYS A 45 -0.93 -5.69 3.63
CA LYS A 45 -2.33 -5.62 3.28
C LYS A 45 -2.79 -4.23 3.67
N VAL A 46 -3.19 -3.46 2.70
CA VAL A 46 -3.54 -2.06 2.90
C VAL A 46 -4.98 -1.84 2.51
N PHE A 47 -5.74 -1.21 3.39
CA PHE A 47 -7.13 -0.87 3.11
C PHE A 47 -7.18 0.43 2.35
N ILE A 48 -7.98 0.47 1.30
CA ILE A 48 -8.11 1.64 0.46
C ILE A 48 -9.58 2.00 0.33
N PHE A 49 -9.83 3.27 0.05
CA PHE A 49 -11.17 3.76 -0.20
C PHE A 49 -11.33 4.02 -1.68
N HIS A 50 -12.42 3.50 -2.23
CA HIS A 50 -12.77 3.78 -3.60
C HIS A 50 -13.86 4.82 -3.66
N TYR A 51 -13.65 5.82 -4.49
CA TYR A 51 -14.67 6.83 -4.79
C TYR A 51 -15.07 6.65 -6.23
N LEU A 52 -16.34 6.42 -6.43
CA LEU A 52 -16.90 6.39 -7.77
C LEU A 52 -17.36 7.79 -8.12
N ARG A 53 -16.91 8.28 -9.21
CA ARG A 53 -17.27 9.61 -9.65
C ARG A 53 -17.86 9.58 -11.03
#